data_0c0e440ac2fa6ce4c8b95e75dc255c28
#
_entry.id   0c0e440ac2fa6ce4c8b95e75dc255c28
#
_cell.length_a   1.000
_cell.length_b   1.000
_cell.length_c   1.000
_cell.angle_alpha   90.00
_cell.angle_beta   90.00
_cell.angle_gamma   90.00
#
_symmetry.space_group_name_H-M   'P 1'
#
loop_
_entity.id
_entity.type
_entity.pdbx_description
1 polymer ?
#
loop_
_entity_poly.entity_id
_entity_poly.type
_entity_poly.pdbx_seq_one_letter_code
_entity_poly.pdbx_strand_id
1 'polypeptide(L)' 'MYKLSDMPNIIIRLYDGASIPMVEDNTDYQAYLKWL' A
#
# COMPACT_ATOMS: atom_id res chain seq x y z
N MET A 1 -3.04 -5.94 6.27
CA MET A 1 -4.12 -6.13 5.35
C MET A 1 -4.24 -4.97 4.39
N TYR A 2 -4.33 -5.30 3.13
CA TYR A 2 -4.26 -4.33 2.05
C TYR A 2 -5.22 -4.70 0.94
N LYS A 3 -5.61 -3.71 0.17
CA LYS A 3 -6.38 -3.97 -1.06
C LYS A 3 -5.92 -3.00 -2.15
N LEU A 4 -6.16 -3.38 -3.39
CA LEU A 4 -5.88 -2.49 -4.51
C LEU A 4 -6.96 -1.43 -4.57
N SER A 5 -6.54 -0.19 -4.85
CA SER A 5 -7.49 0.90 -5.04
C SER A 5 -7.89 1.00 -6.51
N ASP A 6 -8.78 1.95 -6.82
CA ASP A 6 -9.14 2.25 -8.21
C ASP A 6 -7.96 2.84 -8.99
N MET A 7 -6.99 3.37 -8.29
CA MET A 7 -5.77 3.91 -8.88
C MET A 7 -4.75 2.78 -9.05
N PRO A 8 -4.16 2.59 -10.23
CA PRO A 8 -3.29 1.44 -10.48
C PRO A 8 -2.01 1.41 -9.64
N ASN A 9 -1.56 2.55 -9.15
CA ASN A 9 -0.31 2.61 -8.39
C ASN A 9 -0.52 2.93 -6.91
N ILE A 10 -1.74 2.68 -6.40
CA ILE A 10 -2.08 3.00 -5.01
C ILE A 10 -2.64 1.76 -4.34
N ILE A 11 -2.16 1.49 -3.12
CA ILE A 11 -2.65 0.40 -2.27
C ILE A 11 -3.34 1.03 -1.06
N ILE A 12 -4.43 0.45 -0.62
CA ILE A 12 -5.13 0.92 0.58
C ILE A 12 -4.80 -0.01 1.74
N ARG A 13 -4.32 0.56 2.84
CA ARG A 13 -4.08 -0.19 4.06
C ARG A 13 -5.39 -0.22 4.85
N LEU A 14 -5.94 -1.41 5.03
CA LEU A 14 -7.31 -1.56 5.51
C LEU A 14 -7.53 -1.13 6.95
N TYR A 15 -6.52 -1.31 7.83
CA TYR A 15 -6.77 -1.05 9.24
C TYR A 15 -6.90 0.45 9.56
N ASP A 16 -6.36 1.31 8.75
CA ASP A 16 -6.49 2.76 8.95
C ASP A 16 -6.92 3.51 7.70
N GLY A 17 -7.13 2.82 6.60
CA GLY A 17 -7.57 3.44 5.35
C GLY A 17 -6.52 4.29 4.65
N ALA A 18 -5.25 4.13 5.01
CA ALA A 18 -4.20 4.95 4.41
C ALA A 18 -3.96 4.58 2.95
N SER A 19 -3.79 5.58 2.10
CA SER A 19 -3.42 5.38 0.71
C SER A 19 -1.90 5.32 0.60
N ILE A 20 -1.37 4.26 0.03
CA ILE A 20 0.06 4.02 -0.06
C ILE A 20 0.47 3.97 -1.52
N PRO A 21 1.31 4.90 -1.99
CA PRO A 21 1.79 4.83 -3.37
C PRO A 21 2.77 3.68 -3.55
N MET A 22 2.72 3.02 -4.69
CA MET A 22 3.64 1.92 -5.00
C MET A 22 4.99 2.46 -5.44
N VAL A 23 5.71 3.07 -4.52
CA VAL A 23 7.04 3.64 -4.75
C VAL A 23 8.03 2.96 -3.84
N GLU A 24 9.14 2.48 -4.39
CA GLU A 24 10.13 1.72 -3.63
C GLU A 24 10.70 2.48 -2.44
N ASP A 25 10.79 3.80 -2.53
CA ASP A 25 11.30 4.63 -1.45
C ASP A 25 10.30 4.82 -0.30
N ASN A 26 9.06 4.39 -0.46
CA ASN A 26 8.04 4.55 0.55
C ASN A 26 8.11 3.40 1.55
N THR A 27 8.28 3.73 2.84
CA THR A 27 8.41 2.69 3.87
C THR A 27 7.13 1.89 4.03
N ASP A 28 5.98 2.51 3.86
CA ASP A 28 4.71 1.79 3.94
C ASP A 28 4.57 0.79 2.81
N TYR A 29 5.05 1.13 1.62
CA TYR A 29 5.05 0.20 0.51
C TYR A 29 5.99 -0.98 0.79
N GLN A 30 7.14 -0.73 1.40
CA GLN A 30 8.06 -1.80 1.78
C GLN A 30 7.39 -2.76 2.79
N ALA A 31 6.64 -2.22 3.74
CA ALA A 31 5.90 -3.05 4.68
C ALA A 31 4.85 -3.91 3.96
N TYR A 32 4.20 -3.35 2.97
CA TYR A 32 3.24 -4.12 2.15
C TYR A 32 3.93 -5.29 1.45
N LEU A 33 5.10 -5.05 0.87
CA LEU A 33 5.84 -6.11 0.18
C LEU A 33 6.23 -7.23 1.12
N LYS A 34 6.60 -6.91 2.35
CA LYS A 34 6.92 -7.92 3.35
C LYS A 34 5.68 -8.70 3.78
N TRP A 35 4.53 -8.07 3.73
CA TRP A 35 3.27 -8.71 4.10
C TRP A 35 2.87 -9.78 3.06
N LEU A 36 3.22 -9.55 1.82
CA LEU A 36 2.93 -10.53 0.78
C LEU A 36 3.71 -11.82 1.03
#